data_d435b367df550a584d0bb66da7146657
#
_entry.id   d435b367df550a584d0bb66da7146657
#
_cell.length_a   1.000
_cell.length_b   1.000
_cell.length_c   1.000
_cell.angle_alpha   90.00
_cell.angle_beta   90.00
_cell.angle_gamma   90.00
#
_symmetry.space_group_name_H-M   'P 1'
#
loop_
_entity.id
_entity.type
_entity.pdbx_description
1 polymer ?
#
loop_
_entity_poly.entity_id
_entity_poly.type
_entity_poly.pdbx_seq_one_letter_code
_entity_poly.pdbx_strand_id
1 'polypeptide(L)'
;YSFRRCPYAMRARLAIAASGQACELREVVLRNKPAALLAASPKGTVPVLVLPDGTVLEQSLDIMWWALRRHDPAQWLAPNVGSEAEMLALIAECDGPFKQALDRCKYPERHPDTSLEAQRSKASSWLVQLDARLAVTGHLLGRHGTLADMAIAPFVRQFAAIDSGWWAAQPWPHLQAWLARWLASP
;
A
#
# COMPACT_ATOMS: atom_id res chain seq x y z
N TYR A 1 6.91 11.11 -10.18
CA TYR A 1 6.12 12.05 -9.36
C TYR A 1 5.50 11.30 -8.19
N SER A 2 5.62 11.86 -7.00
CA SER A 2 5.24 11.19 -5.77
C SER A 2 4.67 12.18 -4.74
N PHE A 3 3.91 11.64 -3.77
CA PHE A 3 3.54 12.35 -2.56
C PHE A 3 3.82 11.46 -1.37
N ARG A 4 4.68 11.94 -0.44
CA ARG A 4 5.24 11.09 0.64
C ARG A 4 4.19 10.40 1.50
N ARG A 5 3.01 11.03 1.73
CA ARG A 5 1.94 10.48 2.56
C ARG A 5 0.93 9.60 1.79
N CYS A 6 1.02 9.54 0.47
CA CYS A 6 0.12 8.73 -0.35
C CYS A 6 0.53 7.25 -0.26
N PRO A 7 -0.36 6.33 0.17
CA PRO A 7 -0.02 4.92 0.28
C PRO A 7 0.29 4.28 -1.08
N TYR A 8 -0.40 4.68 -2.14
CA TYR A 8 -0.09 4.24 -3.50
C TYR A 8 1.31 4.68 -3.95
N ALA A 9 1.67 5.94 -3.71
CA ALA A 9 3.02 6.42 -4.04
C ALA A 9 4.10 5.78 -3.15
N MET A 10 3.75 5.43 -1.91
CA MET A 10 4.66 4.78 -0.97
C MET A 10 5.04 3.38 -1.46
N ARG A 11 4.08 2.53 -1.84
CA ARG A 11 4.38 1.18 -2.34
C ARG A 11 5.20 1.19 -3.64
N ALA A 12 4.98 2.15 -4.53
CA ALA A 12 5.81 2.33 -5.72
C ALA A 12 7.27 2.68 -5.37
N ARG A 13 7.47 3.62 -4.40
CA ARG A 13 8.83 3.96 -3.93
C ARG A 13 9.53 2.78 -3.27
N LEU A 14 8.81 1.97 -2.47
CA LEU A 14 9.36 0.78 -1.85
C LEU A 14 9.91 -0.19 -2.90
N ALA A 15 9.14 -0.48 -3.95
CA ALA A 15 9.57 -1.40 -5.00
C ALA A 15 10.75 -0.85 -5.81
N ILE A 16 10.75 0.45 -6.14
CA ILE A 16 11.88 1.10 -6.82
C ILE A 16 13.15 1.02 -5.96
N ALA A 17 13.04 1.32 -4.65
CA ALA A 17 14.17 1.24 -3.73
C ALA A 17 14.68 -0.20 -3.59
N ALA A 18 13.79 -1.17 -3.34
CA ALA A 18 14.15 -2.58 -3.20
C ALA A 18 14.82 -3.17 -4.45
N SER A 19 14.38 -2.75 -5.63
CA SER A 19 14.96 -3.19 -6.91
C SER A 19 16.28 -2.48 -7.28
N GLY A 20 16.67 -1.45 -6.54
CA GLY A 20 17.88 -0.68 -6.85
C GLY A 20 17.79 0.15 -8.13
N GLN A 21 16.59 0.34 -8.68
CA GLN A 21 16.40 1.17 -9.87
C GLN A 21 16.61 2.64 -9.52
N ALA A 22 17.54 3.28 -10.20
CA ALA A 22 17.78 4.71 -10.05
C ALA A 22 16.62 5.51 -10.66
N CYS A 23 16.09 6.47 -9.93
CA CYS A 23 15.11 7.40 -10.45
C CYS A 23 15.22 8.77 -9.78
N GLU A 24 14.77 9.81 -10.47
CA GLU A 24 14.60 11.15 -9.90
C GLU A 24 13.25 11.22 -9.17
N LEU A 25 13.28 11.46 -7.86
CA LEU A 25 12.07 11.63 -7.07
C LEU A 25 11.59 13.07 -7.14
N ARG A 26 10.40 13.26 -7.70
CA ARG A 26 9.71 14.57 -7.76
C ARG A 26 8.53 14.58 -6.80
N GLU A 27 8.73 15.15 -5.62
CA GLU A 27 7.65 15.32 -4.64
C GLU A 27 6.68 16.41 -5.11
N VAL A 28 5.37 16.15 -5.03
CA VAL A 28 4.35 17.08 -5.49
C VAL A 28 3.46 17.60 -4.35
N VAL A 29 2.95 18.80 -4.52
CA VAL A 29 1.89 19.37 -3.68
C VAL A 29 0.55 19.11 -4.40
N LEU A 30 -0.27 18.20 -3.88
CA LEU A 30 -1.49 17.74 -4.56
C LEU A 30 -2.50 18.82 -4.89
N ARG A 31 -2.56 19.92 -4.11
CA ARG A 31 -3.41 21.08 -4.38
C ARG A 31 -2.83 22.04 -5.43
N ASN A 32 -1.54 21.90 -5.76
CA ASN A 32 -0.85 22.70 -6.77
C ASN A 32 0.05 21.76 -7.60
N LYS A 33 -0.57 21.00 -8.49
CA LYS A 33 0.11 19.99 -9.29
C LYS A 33 0.96 20.66 -10.37
N PRO A 34 2.22 20.26 -10.55
CA PRO A 34 3.06 20.81 -11.61
C PRO A 34 2.53 20.43 -12.99
N ALA A 35 2.66 21.36 -13.95
CA ALA A 35 2.21 21.16 -15.33
C ALA A 35 2.83 19.91 -15.97
N ALA A 36 4.09 19.62 -15.65
CA ALA A 36 4.79 18.41 -16.15
C ALA A 36 4.15 17.09 -15.65
N LEU A 37 3.57 17.05 -14.43
CA LEU A 37 2.80 15.90 -13.99
C LEU A 37 1.51 15.76 -14.80
N LEU A 38 0.79 16.85 -15.04
CA LEU A 38 -0.49 16.83 -15.78
C LEU A 38 -0.27 16.49 -17.26
N ALA A 39 0.86 16.91 -17.84
CA ALA A 39 1.26 16.53 -19.19
C ALA A 39 1.59 15.03 -19.30
N ALA A 40 2.28 14.47 -18.30
CA ALA A 40 2.61 13.06 -18.26
C ALA A 40 1.40 12.16 -17.93
N SER A 41 0.50 12.64 -17.07
CA SER A 41 -0.68 11.89 -16.62
C SER A 41 -1.86 12.85 -16.41
N PRO A 42 -2.80 12.93 -17.37
CA PRO A 42 -3.97 13.79 -17.27
C PRO A 42 -4.85 13.53 -16.05
N LYS A 43 -4.84 12.32 -15.48
CA LYS A 43 -5.50 12.02 -14.21
C LYS A 43 -4.98 12.89 -13.05
N GLY A 44 -3.73 13.36 -13.13
CA GLY A 44 -3.09 14.15 -12.10
C GLY A 44 -3.04 13.49 -10.73
N THR A 45 -3.05 12.16 -10.69
CA THR A 45 -2.84 11.35 -9.48
C THR A 45 -1.38 10.94 -9.32
N VAL A 46 -1.00 10.47 -8.13
CA VAL A 46 0.33 9.94 -7.86
C VAL A 46 0.20 8.52 -7.28
N PRO A 47 1.18 7.63 -7.56
CA PRO A 47 2.43 7.86 -8.27
C PRO A 47 2.29 7.93 -9.79
N VAL A 48 3.26 8.58 -10.44
CA VAL A 48 3.49 8.47 -11.88
C VAL A 48 4.99 8.29 -12.10
N LEU A 49 5.37 7.28 -12.85
CA LEU A 49 6.74 7.01 -13.27
C LEU A 49 6.86 7.25 -14.78
N VAL A 50 7.77 8.14 -15.17
CA VAL A 50 8.12 8.38 -16.57
C VAL A 50 9.45 7.72 -16.84
N LEU A 51 9.49 6.81 -17.81
CA LEU A 51 10.71 6.10 -18.22
C LEU A 51 11.53 6.91 -19.23
N PRO A 52 12.82 6.59 -19.42
CA PRO A 52 13.69 7.31 -20.37
C PRO A 52 13.19 7.28 -21.82
N ASP A 53 12.46 6.25 -22.20
CA ASP A 53 11.85 6.10 -23.54
C ASP A 53 10.53 6.86 -23.70
N GLY A 54 10.10 7.59 -22.66
CA GLY A 54 8.84 8.34 -22.65
C GLY A 54 7.63 7.50 -22.19
N THR A 55 7.77 6.21 -21.93
CA THR A 55 6.67 5.38 -21.38
C THR A 55 6.26 5.89 -20.01
N VAL A 56 4.95 5.96 -19.78
CA VAL A 56 4.38 6.44 -18.51
C VAL A 56 3.64 5.32 -17.80
N LEU A 57 4.00 5.05 -16.55
CA LEU A 57 3.31 4.13 -15.66
C LEU A 57 2.55 4.95 -14.61
N GLU A 58 1.22 4.81 -14.61
CA GLU A 58 0.32 5.62 -13.77
C GLU A 58 -0.31 4.85 -12.62
N GLN A 59 -0.15 3.51 -12.59
CA GLN A 59 -0.66 2.67 -11.51
C GLN A 59 0.50 2.23 -10.62
N SER A 60 0.30 2.35 -9.32
CA SER A 60 1.34 2.00 -8.36
C SER A 60 1.76 0.53 -8.43
N LEU A 61 0.82 -0.37 -8.71
CA LEU A 61 1.11 -1.80 -8.86
C LEU A 61 1.92 -2.07 -10.12
N ASP A 62 1.61 -1.40 -11.24
CA ASP A 62 2.41 -1.52 -12.47
C ASP A 62 3.84 -1.05 -12.26
N ILE A 63 4.03 0.04 -11.49
CA ILE A 63 5.37 0.52 -11.11
C ILE A 63 6.10 -0.51 -10.25
N MET A 64 5.42 -1.13 -9.28
CA MET A 64 6.01 -2.19 -8.47
C MET A 64 6.46 -3.37 -9.34
N TRP A 65 5.60 -3.86 -10.23
CA TRP A 65 5.93 -4.93 -11.18
C TRP A 65 7.08 -4.55 -12.11
N TRP A 66 7.05 -3.35 -12.66
CA TRP A 66 8.12 -2.84 -13.53
C TRP A 66 9.47 -2.87 -12.84
N ALA A 67 9.54 -2.43 -11.59
CA ALA A 67 10.78 -2.38 -10.82
C ALA A 67 11.28 -3.78 -10.46
N LEU A 68 10.42 -4.61 -9.87
CA LEU A 68 10.78 -5.93 -9.33
C LEU A 68 11.08 -6.96 -10.44
N ARG A 69 10.39 -6.90 -11.59
CA ARG A 69 10.73 -7.77 -12.74
C ARG A 69 12.09 -7.48 -13.34
N ARG A 70 12.68 -6.32 -13.07
CA ARG A 70 14.06 -5.99 -13.47
C ARG A 70 15.08 -6.53 -12.48
N HIS A 71 14.79 -6.42 -11.20
CA HIS A 71 15.66 -6.92 -10.15
C HIS A 71 14.86 -7.03 -8.84
N ASP A 72 14.77 -8.23 -8.30
CA ASP A 72 14.03 -8.56 -7.08
C ASP A 72 14.92 -9.31 -6.08
N PRO A 73 15.92 -8.64 -5.48
CA PRO A 73 16.87 -9.29 -4.58
C PRO A 73 16.22 -9.79 -3.29
N ALA A 74 15.10 -9.19 -2.91
CA ALA A 74 14.33 -9.57 -1.72
C ALA A 74 13.24 -10.62 -2.00
N GLN A 75 13.14 -11.10 -3.23
CA GLN A 75 12.18 -12.12 -3.66
C GLN A 75 10.71 -11.80 -3.33
N TRP A 76 10.33 -10.53 -3.46
CA TRP A 76 8.94 -10.11 -3.19
C TRP A 76 7.93 -10.73 -4.17
N LEU A 77 8.37 -11.11 -5.36
CA LEU A 77 7.53 -11.78 -6.36
C LEU A 77 7.41 -13.30 -6.18
N ALA A 78 8.17 -13.88 -5.22
CA ALA A 78 8.23 -15.32 -4.99
C ALA A 78 7.66 -15.70 -3.62
N PRO A 79 6.34 -15.81 -3.44
CA PRO A 79 5.75 -16.21 -2.17
C PRO A 79 6.18 -17.66 -1.80
N ASN A 80 6.48 -17.89 -0.50
CA ASN A 80 6.80 -19.25 -0.02
C ASN A 80 5.54 -20.09 0.22
N VAL A 81 4.39 -19.43 0.43
CA VAL A 81 3.09 -20.04 0.64
C VAL A 81 2.09 -19.32 -0.24
N GLY A 82 1.23 -20.08 -0.88
CA GLY A 82 0.24 -19.53 -1.82
C GLY A 82 0.82 -19.30 -3.22
N SER A 83 0.23 -18.35 -3.93
CA SER A 83 0.54 -18.09 -5.35
C SER A 83 0.54 -16.59 -5.66
N GLU A 84 1.03 -16.24 -6.86
CA GLU A 84 0.88 -14.87 -7.40
C GLU A 84 -0.59 -14.44 -7.44
N ALA A 85 -1.49 -15.34 -7.81
CA ALA A 85 -2.93 -15.06 -7.85
C ALA A 85 -3.48 -14.70 -6.47
N GLU A 86 -3.04 -15.38 -5.40
CA GLU A 86 -3.42 -15.02 -4.02
C GLU A 86 -2.80 -13.70 -3.58
N MET A 87 -1.55 -13.39 -3.96
CA MET A 87 -0.95 -12.07 -3.75
C MET A 87 -1.83 -10.97 -4.34
N LEU A 88 -2.21 -11.12 -5.59
CA LEU A 88 -3.03 -10.15 -6.32
C LEU A 88 -4.44 -10.04 -5.73
N ALA A 89 -5.03 -11.15 -5.29
CA ALA A 89 -6.34 -11.14 -4.62
C ALA A 89 -6.30 -10.33 -3.30
N LEU A 90 -5.28 -10.53 -2.46
CA LEU A 90 -5.11 -9.74 -1.23
C LEU A 90 -4.91 -8.25 -1.52
N ILE A 91 -4.16 -7.91 -2.56
CA ILE A 91 -3.96 -6.51 -2.98
C ILE A 91 -5.26 -5.91 -3.50
N ALA A 92 -6.06 -6.67 -4.25
CA ALA A 92 -7.36 -6.22 -4.75
C ALA A 92 -8.36 -5.95 -3.61
N GLU A 93 -8.39 -6.79 -2.58
CA GLU A 93 -9.18 -6.55 -1.37
C GLU A 93 -8.73 -5.27 -0.63
N CYS A 94 -7.41 -5.03 -0.57
CA CYS A 94 -6.87 -3.80 -0.02
C CYS A 94 -7.29 -2.57 -0.83
N ASP A 95 -7.14 -2.62 -2.16
CA ASP A 95 -7.38 -1.47 -3.05
C ASP A 95 -8.88 -1.19 -3.26
N GLY A 96 -9.73 -2.17 -3.06
CA GLY A 96 -11.18 -2.09 -3.18
C GLY A 96 -11.88 -1.87 -1.83
N PRO A 97 -12.46 -2.93 -1.22
CA PRO A 97 -13.31 -2.80 -0.04
C PRO A 97 -12.62 -2.15 1.16
N PHE A 98 -11.38 -2.56 1.46
CA PHE A 98 -10.66 -1.99 2.59
C PHE A 98 -10.34 -0.50 2.38
N LYS A 99 -9.87 -0.11 1.19
CA LYS A 99 -9.58 1.29 0.87
C LYS A 99 -10.81 2.18 0.95
N GLN A 100 -11.98 1.68 0.53
CA GLN A 100 -13.23 2.41 0.66
C GLN A 100 -13.60 2.66 2.13
N ALA A 101 -13.49 1.64 2.98
CA ALA A 101 -13.74 1.77 4.42
C ALA A 101 -12.72 2.72 5.08
N LEU A 102 -11.44 2.60 4.72
CA LEU A 102 -10.37 3.48 5.20
C LEU A 102 -10.65 4.96 4.87
N ASP A 103 -11.04 5.26 3.62
CA ASP A 103 -11.32 6.65 3.22
C ASP A 103 -12.52 7.22 3.97
N ARG A 104 -13.55 6.43 4.20
CA ARG A 104 -14.73 6.84 4.97
C ARG A 104 -14.42 7.03 6.45
N CYS A 105 -13.52 6.23 7.01
CA CYS A 105 -13.01 6.47 8.37
C CYS A 105 -12.16 7.75 8.45
N LYS A 106 -11.37 8.03 7.43
CA LYS A 106 -10.41 9.13 7.43
C LYS A 106 -11.02 10.49 7.10
N TYR A 107 -12.08 10.48 6.29
CA TYR A 107 -12.76 11.68 5.79
C TYR A 107 -14.27 11.60 6.03
N PRO A 108 -14.70 11.47 7.30
CA PRO A 108 -16.12 11.27 7.63
C PRO A 108 -17.01 12.42 7.12
N GLU A 109 -16.47 13.62 7.03
CA GLU A 109 -17.16 14.79 6.52
C GLU A 109 -17.58 14.67 5.04
N ARG A 110 -16.94 13.79 4.27
CA ARG A 110 -17.26 13.50 2.87
C ARG A 110 -18.28 12.38 2.71
N HIS A 111 -18.61 11.70 3.82
CA HIS A 111 -19.46 10.51 3.84
C HIS A 111 -20.47 10.57 4.99
N PRO A 112 -21.37 11.60 5.00
CA PRO A 112 -22.33 11.79 6.10
C PRO A 112 -23.41 10.69 6.16
N ASP A 113 -23.49 9.87 5.13
CA ASP A 113 -24.42 8.74 4.99
C ASP A 113 -24.02 7.49 5.80
N THR A 114 -22.84 7.50 6.44
CA THR A 114 -22.34 6.33 7.15
C THR A 114 -21.66 6.70 8.47
N SER A 115 -21.73 5.80 9.46
CA SER A 115 -21.05 5.99 10.73
C SER A 115 -19.60 5.50 10.68
N LEU A 116 -18.73 6.14 11.48
CA LEU A 116 -17.34 5.73 11.68
C LEU A 116 -17.27 4.27 12.17
N GLU A 117 -18.14 3.88 13.09
CA GLU A 117 -18.19 2.54 13.64
C GLU A 117 -18.50 1.49 12.57
N ALA A 118 -19.49 1.74 11.71
CA ALA A 118 -19.83 0.85 10.61
C ALA A 118 -18.65 0.66 9.64
N GLN A 119 -17.88 1.71 9.34
CA GLN A 119 -16.72 1.62 8.47
C GLN A 119 -15.54 0.94 9.15
N ARG A 120 -15.32 1.19 10.44
CA ARG A 120 -14.33 0.45 11.25
C ARG A 120 -14.66 -1.04 11.27
N SER A 121 -15.91 -1.42 11.48
CA SER A 121 -16.35 -2.82 11.44
C SER A 121 -16.05 -3.49 10.09
N LYS A 122 -16.38 -2.82 8.98
CA LYS A 122 -16.06 -3.32 7.63
C LYS A 122 -14.55 -3.51 7.42
N ALA A 123 -13.75 -2.54 7.81
CA ALA A 123 -12.29 -2.66 7.72
C ALA A 123 -11.75 -3.79 8.61
N SER A 124 -12.28 -3.91 9.85
CA SER A 124 -11.85 -4.91 10.83
C SER A 124 -12.08 -6.33 10.36
N SER A 125 -13.16 -6.61 9.63
CA SER A 125 -13.46 -7.95 9.11
C SER A 125 -12.31 -8.48 8.22
N TRP A 126 -11.68 -7.63 7.44
CA TRP A 126 -10.52 -8.01 6.62
C TRP A 126 -9.22 -8.01 7.43
N LEU A 127 -9.03 -7.05 8.34
CA LEU A 127 -7.84 -6.97 9.19
C LEU A 127 -7.68 -8.19 10.11
N VAL A 128 -8.78 -8.75 10.62
CA VAL A 128 -8.78 -10.02 11.37
C VAL A 128 -8.27 -11.19 10.50
N GLN A 129 -8.63 -11.24 9.23
CA GLN A 129 -8.11 -12.25 8.31
C GLN A 129 -6.60 -12.09 8.06
N LEU A 130 -6.12 -10.85 7.97
CA LEU A 130 -4.68 -10.59 7.88
C LEU A 130 -3.95 -11.01 9.16
N ASP A 131 -4.50 -10.69 10.34
CA ASP A 131 -3.92 -11.11 11.63
C ASP A 131 -3.77 -12.63 11.71
N ALA A 132 -4.81 -13.38 11.35
CA ALA A 132 -4.79 -14.83 11.31
C ALA A 132 -3.75 -15.40 10.34
N ARG A 133 -3.57 -14.81 9.15
CA ARG A 133 -2.51 -15.20 8.21
C ARG A 133 -1.12 -14.94 8.79
N LEU A 134 -0.92 -13.78 9.38
CA LEU A 134 0.35 -13.37 9.98
C LEU A 134 0.74 -14.21 11.19
N ALA A 135 -0.22 -14.78 11.90
CA ALA A 135 0.02 -15.71 13.02
C ALA A 135 0.77 -16.98 12.59
N VAL A 136 0.62 -17.41 11.33
CA VAL A 136 1.21 -18.67 10.83
C VAL A 136 2.68 -18.50 10.45
N THR A 137 3.03 -17.45 9.72
CA THR A 137 4.37 -17.33 9.12
C THR A 137 5.05 -15.98 9.35
N GLY A 138 4.33 -15.02 9.95
CA GLY A 138 4.84 -13.68 10.23
C GLY A 138 4.77 -12.70 9.07
N HIS A 139 4.51 -13.16 7.84
CA HIS A 139 4.20 -12.37 6.65
C HIS A 139 2.96 -12.92 5.96
N LEU A 140 2.38 -12.18 5.04
CA LEU A 140 1.07 -12.51 4.44
C LEU A 140 1.11 -13.81 3.60
N LEU A 141 2.23 -14.11 2.97
CA LEU A 141 2.39 -15.27 2.07
C LEU A 141 3.73 -16.00 2.30
N GLY A 142 4.09 -16.21 3.55
CA GLY A 142 5.27 -16.99 3.88
C GLY A 142 6.17 -16.39 4.96
N ARG A 143 7.45 -16.74 4.92
CA ARG A 143 8.43 -16.38 5.96
C ARG A 143 9.21 -15.10 5.66
N HIS A 144 9.06 -14.54 4.48
CA HIS A 144 9.63 -13.24 4.09
C HIS A 144 8.55 -12.32 3.52
N GLY A 145 8.83 -11.02 3.52
CA GLY A 145 7.91 -10.03 2.95
C GLY A 145 7.78 -10.20 1.45
N THR A 146 6.53 -10.22 0.98
CA THR A 146 6.20 -10.36 -0.44
C THR A 146 5.66 -9.05 -1.01
N LEU A 147 5.37 -9.02 -2.32
CA LEU A 147 4.68 -7.92 -2.97
C LEU A 147 3.37 -7.55 -2.23
N ALA A 148 2.64 -8.57 -1.71
CA ALA A 148 1.42 -8.33 -0.94
C ALA A 148 1.70 -7.53 0.34
N ASP A 149 2.73 -7.91 1.11
CA ASP A 149 3.12 -7.21 2.34
C ASP A 149 3.43 -5.73 2.03
N MET A 150 4.27 -5.49 1.01
CA MET A 150 4.73 -4.14 0.66
C MET A 150 3.65 -3.29 -0.01
N ALA A 151 2.69 -3.91 -0.68
CA ALA A 151 1.56 -3.21 -1.26
C ALA A 151 0.48 -2.86 -0.22
N ILE A 152 0.30 -3.68 0.80
CA ILE A 152 -0.78 -3.55 1.79
C ILE A 152 -0.36 -2.70 3.00
N ALA A 153 0.87 -2.86 3.49
CA ALA A 153 1.35 -2.18 4.70
C ALA A 153 1.14 -0.64 4.71
N PRO A 154 1.36 0.10 3.60
CA PRO A 154 1.10 1.53 3.56
C PRO A 154 -0.35 1.93 3.89
N PHE A 155 -1.31 1.08 3.52
CA PHE A 155 -2.74 1.32 3.77
C PHE A 155 -3.13 0.96 5.19
N VAL A 156 -2.64 -0.18 5.71
CA VAL A 156 -2.82 -0.57 7.11
C VAL A 156 -2.19 0.48 8.04
N ARG A 157 -0.99 0.97 7.72
CA ARG A 157 -0.35 2.10 8.41
C ARG A 157 -1.25 3.34 8.43
N GLN A 158 -1.85 3.67 7.28
CA GLN A 158 -2.72 4.84 7.18
C GLN A 158 -3.98 4.66 8.04
N PHE A 159 -4.56 3.46 8.07
CA PHE A 159 -5.71 3.14 8.89
C PHE A 159 -5.39 3.20 10.37
N ALA A 160 -4.29 2.57 10.81
CA ALA A 160 -3.83 2.60 12.20
C ALA A 160 -3.57 4.03 12.72
N ALA A 161 -3.11 4.92 11.84
CA ALA A 161 -2.82 6.31 12.18
C ALA A 161 -4.05 7.22 12.29
N ILE A 162 -5.27 6.75 11.94
CA ILE A 162 -6.51 7.52 12.12
C ILE A 162 -6.82 7.66 13.62
N ASP A 163 -6.66 6.57 14.37
CA ASP A 163 -6.90 6.51 15.81
C ASP A 163 -5.98 5.43 16.42
N SER A 164 -4.82 5.86 16.86
CA SER A 164 -3.80 4.95 17.40
C SER A 164 -4.22 4.26 18.70
N GLY A 165 -5.05 4.92 19.52
CA GLY A 165 -5.58 4.32 20.74
C GLY A 165 -6.56 3.19 20.44
N TRP A 166 -7.48 3.43 19.54
CA TRP A 166 -8.41 2.41 19.08
C TRP A 166 -7.66 1.24 18.42
N TRP A 167 -6.67 1.52 17.56
CA TRP A 167 -5.84 0.51 16.91
C TRP A 167 -5.12 -0.38 17.93
N ALA A 168 -4.49 0.21 18.94
CA ALA A 168 -3.74 -0.51 19.97
C ALA A 168 -4.64 -1.41 20.86
N ALA A 169 -5.92 -1.05 21.00
CA ALA A 169 -6.89 -1.82 21.77
C ALA A 169 -7.48 -3.01 21.02
N GLN A 170 -7.18 -3.17 19.72
CA GLN A 170 -7.75 -4.27 18.94
C GLN A 170 -7.01 -5.60 19.21
N PRO A 171 -7.72 -6.74 19.19
CA PRO A 171 -7.14 -8.06 19.42
C PRO A 171 -6.43 -8.60 18.15
N TRP A 172 -5.49 -7.83 17.59
CA TRP A 172 -4.74 -8.15 16.39
C TRP A 172 -3.22 -8.14 16.65
N PRO A 173 -2.69 -9.00 17.54
CA PRO A 173 -1.31 -8.92 17.96
C PRO A 173 -0.31 -9.17 16.83
N HIS A 174 -0.62 -10.09 15.90
CA HIS A 174 0.27 -10.42 14.79
C HIS A 174 0.30 -9.32 13.73
N LEU A 175 -0.85 -8.71 13.43
CA LEU A 175 -0.96 -7.59 12.51
C LEU A 175 -0.26 -6.33 13.06
N GLN A 176 -0.42 -6.06 14.35
CA GLN A 176 0.26 -4.95 15.03
C GLN A 176 1.78 -5.15 15.01
N ALA A 177 2.26 -6.36 15.34
CA ALA A 177 3.68 -6.70 15.30
C ALA A 177 4.26 -6.64 13.87
N TRP A 178 3.50 -7.11 12.87
CA TRP A 178 3.91 -7.03 11.47
C TRP A 178 4.04 -5.57 11.01
N LEU A 179 3.05 -4.74 11.33
CA LEU A 179 3.10 -3.32 11.00
C LEU A 179 4.28 -2.61 11.70
N ALA A 180 4.52 -2.94 12.96
CA ALA A 180 5.66 -2.38 13.71
C ALA A 180 7.01 -2.75 13.08
N ARG A 181 7.21 -4.01 12.70
CA ARG A 181 8.42 -4.45 11.98
C ARG A 181 8.58 -3.72 10.64
N TRP A 182 7.49 -3.60 9.87
CA TRP A 182 7.52 -2.88 8.60
C TRP A 182 7.88 -1.40 8.79
N LEU A 183 7.38 -0.74 9.83
CA LEU A 183 7.70 0.66 10.15
C LEU A 183 9.16 0.84 10.59
N ALA A 184 9.75 -0.16 11.20
CA ALA A 184 11.16 -0.15 11.66
C ALA A 184 12.15 -0.58 10.55
N SER A 185 11.66 -1.08 9.42
CA SER A 185 12.53 -1.47 8.30
C SER A 185 13.15 -0.23 7.63
N PRO A 186 14.39 -0.35 7.10
CA PRO A 186 15.09 0.75 6.45
C PRO A 186 14.42 1.23 5.17
#